data_a6d20574c35b3f36b8a35455624101b1
#
_entry.id   a6d20574c35b3f36b8a35455624101b1
#
_cell.length_a   1.000
_cell.length_b   1.000
_cell.length_c   1.000
_cell.angle_alpha   90.00
_cell.angle_beta   90.00
_cell.angle_gamma   90.00
#
_symmetry.space_group_name_H-M   'P 1'
#
loop_
_entity.id
_entity.type
_entity.pdbx_description
1 polymer ?
#
loop_
_entity_poly.entity_id
_entity_poly.type
_entity_poly.pdbx_seq_one_letter_code
_entity_poly.pdbx_strand_id
1 'polypeptide(L)'
;MSIVFFLLYLFGIFLLLFSKYPTCNNGRNVISRKYNVPKTNVIAVAMLQIIVSIVVGLLCATRNVKSYDTIVYINWYEKIQNLALFAFDGTYGFLFELFAKLVSGVLRAGYPLFFFLIAVFNLTTVYVVITKEKVYKNTALISYVLYLAFIGFYYSFIVLRQGLAITMVIVAYCVLDKSRKNALLFCFLGTLFHESAWIAFLCILTLYNRKFILKRRMALFVVLLAFFLYITHFTTIFVFPVLNALLNILNKIDAFTFHKYILYFEENILSNKISLLYVLYYLITFGLVYFRYKNRDNKTIEMKEEFFLLLNIVGLAIVGFFSAAGAIVRLTEYLVSCTYIFLIPECLNRITSRNNSKFIVAIIIFILTYLHLKIILGPVDFIF
;
A
#
# COMPACT_ATOMS: atom_id res chain seq x y z
N MET A 1 8.23 -15.78 11.88
CA MET A 1 8.47 -14.32 11.87
C MET A 1 9.60 -14.02 12.83
N SER A 2 10.69 -13.44 12.40
CA SER A 2 11.84 -13.28 13.27
C SER A 2 11.51 -12.31 14.41
N ILE A 3 12.06 -12.61 15.60
CA ILE A 3 12.02 -11.77 16.79
C ILE A 3 12.44 -10.34 16.46
N VAL A 4 13.33 -10.16 15.48
CA VAL A 4 13.83 -8.85 15.03
C VAL A 4 12.71 -7.97 14.47
N PHE A 5 11.82 -8.49 13.61
CA PHE A 5 10.67 -7.71 13.11
C PHE A 5 9.72 -7.32 14.22
N PHE A 6 9.46 -8.26 15.13
CA PHE A 6 8.62 -7.99 16.29
C PHE A 6 9.22 -6.90 17.19
N LEU A 7 10.52 -6.95 17.43
CA LEU A 7 11.24 -5.94 18.24
C LEU A 7 11.27 -4.57 17.54
N LEU A 8 11.57 -4.50 16.25
CA LEU A 8 11.53 -3.26 15.47
C LEU A 8 10.13 -2.64 15.47
N TYR A 9 9.13 -3.48 15.41
CA TYR A 9 7.75 -3.07 15.44
C TYR A 9 7.32 -2.58 16.83
N LEU A 10 7.66 -3.31 17.90
CA LEU A 10 7.47 -2.87 19.28
C LEU A 10 8.15 -1.53 19.55
N PHE A 11 9.38 -1.35 19.02
CA PHE A 11 10.11 -0.11 19.16
C PHE A 11 9.42 1.05 18.44
N GLY A 12 8.85 0.82 17.25
CA GLY A 12 8.01 1.80 16.55
C GLY A 12 6.79 2.22 17.37
N ILE A 13 6.10 1.26 18.00
CA ILE A 13 4.97 1.53 18.90
C ILE A 13 5.42 2.26 20.16
N PHE A 14 6.55 1.86 20.75
CA PHE A 14 7.14 2.52 21.89
C PHE A 14 7.41 4.01 21.59
N LEU A 15 8.00 4.32 20.43
CA LEU A 15 8.21 5.68 19.99
C LEU A 15 6.89 6.46 19.79
N LEU A 16 5.84 5.79 19.29
CA LEU A 16 4.50 6.39 19.19
C LEU A 16 3.94 6.77 20.55
N LEU A 17 4.11 5.92 21.57
CA LEU A 17 3.62 6.17 22.93
C LEU A 17 4.37 7.30 23.62
N PHE A 18 5.69 7.39 23.40
CA PHE A 18 6.56 8.36 24.04
C PHE A 18 6.75 9.66 23.25
N SER A 19 6.34 9.70 21.97
CA SER A 19 6.33 10.96 21.24
C SER A 19 5.34 11.92 21.91
N LYS A 20 5.83 13.05 22.40
CA LYS A 20 4.96 14.14 22.90
C LYS A 20 4.20 14.71 21.70
N TYR A 21 2.99 14.18 21.45
CA TYR A 21 2.08 14.84 20.53
C TYR A 21 1.72 16.21 21.10
N PRO A 22 1.84 17.29 20.34
CA PRO A 22 1.30 18.58 20.79
C PRO A 22 -0.19 18.40 21.00
N THR A 23 -0.62 18.48 22.24
CA THR A 23 -2.04 18.51 22.61
C THR A 23 -2.66 19.73 21.93
N CYS A 24 -3.57 19.51 21.02
CA CYS A 24 -4.41 20.57 20.47
C CYS A 24 -5.29 21.07 21.62
N ASN A 25 -4.87 22.15 22.30
CA ASN A 25 -5.72 22.83 23.26
C ASN A 25 -6.98 23.32 22.54
N ASN A 26 -8.12 22.75 22.90
CA ASN A 26 -9.45 23.22 22.53
C ASN A 26 -9.63 24.66 23.03
N GLY A 27 -9.63 25.62 22.14
CA GLY A 27 -9.98 27.00 22.50
C GLY A 27 -9.63 27.97 21.38
N ARG A 28 -10.62 28.29 20.56
CA ARG A 28 -10.84 29.59 19.87
C ARG A 28 -9.56 30.44 19.70
N ASN A 29 -8.99 30.37 18.57
CA ASN A 29 -8.08 31.25 17.85
C ASN A 29 -7.01 30.43 17.10
N VAL A 30 -7.40 29.97 15.92
CA VAL A 30 -6.46 29.39 14.94
C VAL A 30 -5.77 30.55 14.22
N ILE A 31 -4.91 31.26 14.94
CA ILE A 31 -3.89 32.09 14.34
C ILE A 31 -2.59 31.35 14.51
N SER A 32 -2.08 30.81 13.40
CA SER A 32 -0.71 30.39 13.09
C SER A 32 0.28 30.25 14.29
N ARG A 33 0.05 29.33 15.22
CA ARG A 33 1.13 28.89 16.09
C ARG A 33 2.02 27.94 15.28
N LYS A 34 3.19 28.42 14.83
CA LYS A 34 4.32 27.62 14.41
C LYS A 34 4.63 26.64 15.55
N TYR A 35 4.19 25.40 15.44
CA TYR A 35 4.59 24.35 16.36
C TYR A 35 6.07 24.07 16.14
N ASN A 36 6.90 24.57 17.04
CA ASN A 36 8.31 24.18 17.12
C ASN A 36 8.36 22.76 17.69
N VAL A 37 8.28 21.75 16.83
CA VAL A 37 8.69 20.40 17.21
C VAL A 37 10.18 20.49 17.55
N PRO A 38 10.63 20.04 18.74
CA PRO A 38 12.04 20.10 19.07
C PRO A 38 12.85 19.36 17.99
N LYS A 39 13.85 20.05 17.43
CA LYS A 39 14.68 19.54 16.32
C LYS A 39 15.32 18.18 16.65
N THR A 40 15.63 17.93 17.91
CA THR A 40 16.19 16.68 18.42
C THR A 40 15.30 15.46 18.12
N ASN A 41 13.97 15.59 18.25
CA ASN A 41 13.05 14.47 17.99
C ASN A 41 12.94 14.16 16.50
N VAL A 42 13.08 15.16 15.63
CA VAL A 42 13.04 14.96 14.17
C VAL A 42 14.26 14.18 13.70
N ILE A 43 15.44 14.52 14.22
CA ILE A 43 16.69 13.84 13.89
C ILE A 43 16.67 12.39 14.38
N ALA A 44 16.24 12.16 15.63
CA ALA A 44 16.15 10.79 16.18
C ALA A 44 15.20 9.89 15.36
N VAL A 45 14.04 10.40 14.95
CA VAL A 45 13.09 9.66 14.12
C VAL A 45 13.66 9.41 12.72
N ALA A 46 14.37 10.36 12.14
CA ALA A 46 15.02 10.17 10.83
C ALA A 46 16.15 9.12 10.91
N MET A 47 16.99 9.16 11.95
CA MET A 47 18.03 8.15 12.16
C MET A 47 17.43 6.75 12.34
N LEU A 48 16.39 6.62 13.17
CA LEU A 48 15.71 5.35 13.34
C LEU A 48 15.18 4.81 12.02
N GLN A 49 14.57 5.67 11.21
CA GLN A 49 14.03 5.26 9.91
C GLN A 49 15.14 4.76 8.97
N ILE A 50 16.30 5.43 8.97
CA ILE A 50 17.47 4.98 8.19
C ILE A 50 17.90 3.58 8.66
N ILE A 51 18.00 3.38 9.98
CA ILE A 51 18.35 2.08 10.57
C ILE A 51 17.32 1.02 10.16
N VAL A 52 16.02 1.29 10.28
CA VAL A 52 14.96 0.37 9.86
C VAL A 52 15.09 0.03 8.38
N SER A 53 15.32 1.01 7.52
CA SER A 53 15.47 0.78 6.08
C SER A 53 16.69 -0.09 5.76
N ILE A 54 17.82 0.14 6.42
CA ILE A 54 19.04 -0.66 6.25
C ILE A 54 18.81 -2.09 6.74
N VAL A 55 18.25 -2.27 7.94
CA VAL A 55 17.99 -3.61 8.51
C VAL A 55 17.02 -4.38 7.62
N VAL A 56 15.92 -3.77 7.20
CA VAL A 56 14.97 -4.42 6.29
C VAL A 56 15.63 -4.72 4.94
N GLY A 57 16.45 -3.81 4.41
CA GLY A 57 17.21 -4.03 3.20
C GLY A 57 18.16 -5.22 3.31
N LEU A 58 18.91 -5.34 4.42
CA LEU A 58 19.79 -6.49 4.68
C LEU A 58 19.00 -7.80 4.77
N LEU A 59 17.85 -7.79 5.46
CA LEU A 59 16.98 -8.95 5.53
C LEU A 59 16.43 -9.35 4.14
N CYS A 60 16.10 -8.36 3.28
CA CYS A 60 15.72 -8.63 1.90
C CYS A 60 16.85 -9.23 1.07
N ALA A 61 18.09 -8.77 1.27
CA ALA A 61 19.27 -9.26 0.58
C ALA A 61 19.63 -10.70 0.97
N THR A 62 19.42 -11.07 2.24
CA THR A 62 19.79 -12.37 2.83
C THR A 62 18.59 -13.34 2.96
N ARG A 63 17.44 -12.99 2.37
CA ARG A 63 16.25 -13.83 2.47
C ARG A 63 16.42 -15.20 1.85
N ASN A 64 15.71 -16.21 2.42
CA ASN A 64 15.70 -17.54 1.87
C ASN A 64 15.00 -17.60 0.50
N VAL A 65 15.57 -18.39 -0.40
CA VAL A 65 15.14 -18.54 -1.81
C VAL A 65 13.87 -19.41 -1.95
N LYS A 66 13.23 -19.85 -0.87
CA LYS A 66 12.07 -20.76 -0.91
C LYS A 66 10.78 -20.15 -1.51
N SER A 67 10.65 -18.84 -1.53
CA SER A 67 9.48 -18.18 -2.13
C SER A 67 9.55 -18.25 -3.66
N TYR A 68 8.46 -18.70 -4.30
CA TYR A 68 8.36 -18.79 -5.76
C TYR A 68 8.74 -17.48 -6.46
N ASP A 69 8.17 -16.37 -6.03
CA ASP A 69 8.49 -15.06 -6.61
C ASP A 69 9.97 -14.69 -6.46
N THR A 70 10.60 -15.06 -5.34
CA THR A 70 12.03 -14.81 -5.11
C THR A 70 12.89 -15.57 -6.10
N ILE A 71 12.60 -16.85 -6.32
CA ILE A 71 13.32 -17.68 -7.31
C ILE A 71 13.17 -17.09 -8.70
N VAL A 72 11.96 -16.70 -9.09
CA VAL A 72 11.68 -16.09 -10.40
C VAL A 72 12.49 -14.80 -10.58
N TYR A 73 12.56 -13.93 -9.56
CA TYR A 73 13.36 -12.70 -9.64
C TYR A 73 14.86 -12.96 -9.70
N ILE A 74 15.39 -13.96 -9.00
CA ILE A 74 16.80 -14.31 -9.03
C ILE A 74 17.17 -14.82 -10.43
N ASN A 75 16.45 -15.81 -10.94
CA ASN A 75 16.71 -16.38 -12.27
C ASN A 75 16.62 -15.31 -13.38
N TRP A 76 15.63 -14.43 -13.26
CA TRP A 76 15.50 -13.32 -14.19
C TRP A 76 16.65 -12.32 -14.07
N TYR A 77 17.09 -11.98 -12.86
CA TYR A 77 18.20 -11.05 -12.64
C TYR A 77 19.51 -11.60 -13.20
N GLU A 78 19.80 -12.88 -12.98
CA GLU A 78 20.97 -13.56 -13.54
C GLU A 78 20.93 -13.56 -15.08
N LYS A 79 19.76 -13.78 -15.68
CA LYS A 79 19.58 -13.63 -17.14
C LYS A 79 19.90 -12.20 -17.60
N ILE A 80 19.34 -11.19 -16.92
CA ILE A 80 19.57 -9.77 -17.24
C ILE A 80 21.05 -9.39 -17.11
N GLN A 81 21.75 -9.92 -16.11
CA GLN A 81 23.17 -9.65 -15.87
C GLN A 81 24.03 -10.06 -17.07
N ASN A 82 23.66 -11.13 -17.76
CA ASN A 82 24.38 -11.66 -18.92
C ASN A 82 24.05 -10.94 -20.24
N LEU A 83 23.05 -10.08 -20.29
CA LEU A 83 22.72 -9.30 -21.48
C LEU A 83 23.57 -8.02 -21.56
N ALA A 84 23.78 -7.48 -22.73
CA ALA A 84 24.43 -6.18 -22.93
C ALA A 84 23.71 -5.07 -22.16
N LEU A 85 24.43 -4.01 -21.74
CA LEU A 85 23.91 -2.96 -20.83
C LEU A 85 22.58 -2.34 -21.30
N PHE A 86 22.40 -2.15 -22.58
CA PHE A 86 21.19 -1.55 -23.17
C PHE A 86 20.25 -2.58 -23.81
N ALA A 87 20.51 -3.88 -23.64
CA ALA A 87 19.58 -4.92 -24.06
C ALA A 87 18.57 -5.22 -22.97
N PHE A 88 17.28 -5.00 -23.25
CA PHE A 88 16.18 -5.28 -22.35
C PHE A 88 15.53 -6.62 -22.72
N ASP A 89 15.12 -7.38 -21.70
CA ASP A 89 14.45 -8.67 -21.88
C ASP A 89 12.97 -8.51 -22.26
N GLY A 90 12.35 -7.37 -21.86
CA GLY A 90 10.95 -7.08 -22.09
C GLY A 90 9.97 -7.91 -21.21
N THR A 91 10.50 -8.74 -20.31
CA THR A 91 9.67 -9.58 -19.42
C THR A 91 8.97 -8.74 -18.36
N TYR A 92 9.63 -7.67 -17.92
CA TYR A 92 9.15 -6.81 -16.84
C TYR A 92 9.02 -5.35 -17.28
N GLY A 93 8.51 -4.49 -16.38
CA GLY A 93 8.39 -3.08 -16.66
C GLY A 93 9.74 -2.40 -16.91
N PHE A 94 9.77 -1.47 -17.87
CA PHE A 94 10.98 -0.82 -18.35
C PHE A 94 11.89 -0.26 -17.24
N LEU A 95 11.32 0.46 -16.26
CA LEU A 95 12.11 1.03 -15.17
C LEU A 95 12.63 -0.04 -14.21
N PHE A 96 11.93 -1.15 -14.05
CA PHE A 96 12.42 -2.26 -13.23
C PHE A 96 13.63 -2.94 -13.87
N GLU A 97 13.56 -3.17 -15.17
CA GLU A 97 14.69 -3.72 -15.94
C GLU A 97 15.88 -2.76 -16.00
N LEU A 98 15.62 -1.47 -16.22
CA LEU A 98 16.65 -0.44 -16.19
C LEU A 98 17.37 -0.40 -14.82
N PHE A 99 16.63 -0.49 -13.74
CA PHE A 99 17.20 -0.51 -12.38
C PHE A 99 18.07 -1.76 -12.17
N ALA A 100 17.60 -2.95 -12.61
CA ALA A 100 18.38 -4.17 -12.56
C ALA A 100 19.68 -4.04 -13.40
N LYS A 101 19.61 -3.45 -14.58
CA LYS A 101 20.78 -3.18 -15.44
C LYS A 101 21.79 -2.23 -14.80
N LEU A 102 21.33 -1.18 -14.14
CA LEU A 102 22.23 -0.28 -13.41
C LEU A 102 22.96 -1.02 -12.29
N VAL A 103 22.26 -1.88 -11.54
CA VAL A 103 22.89 -2.63 -10.45
C VAL A 103 23.83 -3.71 -10.98
N SER A 104 23.42 -4.48 -11.99
CA SER A 104 24.23 -5.57 -12.55
C SER A 104 25.38 -5.08 -13.44
N GLY A 105 25.12 -4.10 -14.30
CA GLY A 105 26.08 -3.64 -15.30
C GLY A 105 27.02 -2.55 -14.79
N VAL A 106 26.49 -1.54 -14.08
CA VAL A 106 27.32 -0.41 -13.59
C VAL A 106 27.98 -0.76 -12.26
N LEU A 107 27.20 -1.26 -11.29
CA LEU A 107 27.73 -1.63 -9.97
C LEU A 107 28.36 -3.03 -9.94
N ARG A 108 28.18 -3.81 -10.99
CA ARG A 108 28.66 -5.21 -11.13
C ARG A 108 28.28 -6.08 -9.93
N ALA A 109 27.09 -5.87 -9.39
CA ALA A 109 26.63 -6.50 -8.17
C ALA A 109 25.59 -7.60 -8.46
N GLY A 110 25.49 -8.58 -7.56
CA GLY A 110 24.51 -9.66 -7.63
C GLY A 110 23.12 -9.22 -7.14
N TYR A 111 22.16 -10.14 -7.26
CA TYR A 111 20.76 -9.94 -6.82
C TYR A 111 20.60 -9.51 -5.34
N PRO A 112 21.48 -9.89 -4.38
CA PRO A 112 21.33 -9.43 -3.01
C PRO A 112 21.37 -7.90 -2.88
N LEU A 113 22.32 -7.24 -3.57
CA LEU A 113 22.37 -5.78 -3.58
C LEU A 113 21.15 -5.16 -4.29
N PHE A 114 20.69 -5.78 -5.36
CA PHE A 114 19.47 -5.34 -6.06
C PHE A 114 18.24 -5.35 -5.13
N PHE A 115 18.04 -6.43 -4.38
CA PHE A 115 16.95 -6.53 -3.40
C PHE A 115 17.10 -5.54 -2.24
N PHE A 116 18.32 -5.37 -1.73
CA PHE A 116 18.64 -4.38 -0.73
C PHE A 116 18.24 -2.97 -1.17
N LEU A 117 18.67 -2.57 -2.36
CA LEU A 117 18.42 -1.23 -2.89
C LEU A 117 16.91 -0.98 -3.13
N ILE A 118 16.16 -1.98 -3.61
CA ILE A 118 14.70 -1.86 -3.75
C ILE A 118 14.04 -1.61 -2.40
N ALA A 119 14.37 -2.39 -1.39
CA ALA A 119 13.78 -2.23 -0.06
C ALA A 119 14.12 -0.87 0.55
N VAL A 120 15.38 -0.46 0.50
CA VAL A 120 15.84 0.84 1.00
C VAL A 120 15.15 1.97 0.25
N PHE A 121 15.06 1.89 -1.08
CA PHE A 121 14.37 2.88 -1.89
C PHE A 121 12.89 3.02 -1.51
N ASN A 122 12.15 1.91 -1.43
CA ASN A 122 10.74 1.93 -1.06
C ASN A 122 10.51 2.57 0.31
N LEU A 123 11.26 2.12 1.32
CA LEU A 123 11.07 2.56 2.69
C LEU A 123 11.49 4.02 2.90
N THR A 124 12.62 4.43 2.34
CA THR A 124 13.12 5.80 2.48
C THR A 124 12.29 6.80 1.71
N THR A 125 11.87 6.46 0.48
CA THR A 125 11.04 7.35 -0.34
C THR A 125 9.71 7.64 0.34
N VAL A 126 9.01 6.61 0.80
CA VAL A 126 7.71 6.79 1.46
C VAL A 126 7.86 7.60 2.75
N TYR A 127 8.88 7.31 3.57
CA TYR A 127 9.16 8.11 4.77
C TYR A 127 9.36 9.60 4.45
N VAL A 128 10.26 9.89 3.51
CA VAL A 128 10.59 11.27 3.13
C VAL A 128 9.35 12.02 2.63
N VAL A 129 8.51 11.36 1.85
CA VAL A 129 7.33 12.00 1.26
C VAL A 129 6.26 12.24 2.31
N ILE A 130 5.99 11.27 3.18
CA ILE A 130 5.02 11.42 4.29
C ILE A 130 5.47 12.53 5.25
N THR A 131 6.75 12.60 5.61
CA THR A 131 7.26 13.61 6.54
C THR A 131 7.31 15.02 5.96
N LYS A 132 7.47 15.14 4.62
CA LYS A 132 7.42 16.43 3.93
C LYS A 132 6.00 16.96 3.71
N GLU A 133 5.01 16.10 3.79
CA GLU A 133 3.61 16.50 3.62
C GLU A 133 3.14 17.30 4.84
N LYS A 134 2.81 18.59 4.62
CA LYS A 134 2.48 19.53 5.71
C LYS A 134 1.23 19.13 6.49
N VAL A 135 0.24 18.57 5.82
CA VAL A 135 -1.07 18.21 6.41
C VAL A 135 -0.91 17.06 7.40
N TYR A 136 0.00 16.14 7.11
CA TYR A 136 0.16 14.89 7.88
C TYR A 136 1.38 14.87 8.81
N LYS A 137 2.06 16.00 9.02
CA LYS A 137 3.26 16.06 9.87
C LYS A 137 3.06 15.45 11.27
N ASN A 138 1.91 15.72 11.88
CA ASN A 138 1.60 15.23 13.21
C ASN A 138 1.26 13.73 13.25
N THR A 139 0.93 13.16 12.10
CA THR A 139 0.55 11.75 11.94
C THR A 139 1.59 10.96 11.16
N ALA A 140 2.69 11.59 10.74
CA ALA A 140 3.69 10.99 9.86
C ALA A 140 4.26 9.68 10.41
N LEU A 141 4.53 9.61 11.72
CA LEU A 141 5.04 8.40 12.34
C LEU A 141 4.00 7.28 12.32
N ILE A 142 2.74 7.58 12.63
CA ILE A 142 1.63 6.61 12.57
C ILE A 142 1.48 6.11 11.12
N SER A 143 1.46 7.04 10.18
CA SER A 143 1.38 6.73 8.74
C SER A 143 2.50 5.80 8.30
N TYR A 144 3.72 6.07 8.74
CA TYR A 144 4.87 5.26 8.37
C TYR A 144 4.84 3.86 9.01
N VAL A 145 4.45 3.75 10.29
CA VAL A 145 4.29 2.45 10.96
C VAL A 145 3.21 1.60 10.27
N LEU A 146 2.07 2.20 9.93
CA LEU A 146 1.03 1.51 9.18
C LEU A 146 1.48 1.13 7.76
N TYR A 147 2.22 2.02 7.09
CA TYR A 147 2.82 1.68 5.80
C TYR A 147 3.75 0.46 5.91
N LEU A 148 4.67 0.45 6.88
CA LEU A 148 5.58 -0.68 7.09
C LEU A 148 4.80 -1.99 7.28
N ALA A 149 3.78 -1.95 8.11
CA ALA A 149 3.01 -3.13 8.46
C ALA A 149 2.14 -3.65 7.30
N PHE A 150 1.43 -2.77 6.60
CA PHE A 150 0.42 -3.17 5.63
C PHE A 150 0.97 -3.27 4.20
N ILE A 151 2.03 -2.54 3.88
CA ILE A 151 2.56 -2.44 2.52
C ILE A 151 4.06 -2.70 2.50
N GLY A 152 4.84 -1.93 3.28
CA GLY A 152 6.28 -1.82 3.13
C GLY A 152 7.01 -3.15 3.21
N PHE A 153 6.71 -3.98 4.20
CA PHE A 153 7.37 -5.28 4.35
C PHE A 153 6.99 -6.26 3.23
N TYR A 154 5.69 -6.43 2.98
CA TYR A 154 5.24 -7.38 1.96
C TYR A 154 5.82 -7.07 0.58
N TYR A 155 5.72 -5.82 0.16
CA TYR A 155 6.17 -5.40 -1.16
C TYR A 155 7.69 -5.24 -1.28
N SER A 156 8.40 -5.09 -0.18
CA SER A 156 9.86 -5.13 -0.19
C SER A 156 10.44 -6.55 -0.19
N PHE A 157 9.68 -7.53 0.33
CA PHE A 157 10.14 -8.91 0.41
C PHE A 157 9.64 -9.81 -0.71
N ILE A 158 8.39 -9.66 -1.15
CA ILE A 158 7.75 -10.63 -2.04
C ILE A 158 7.52 -10.05 -3.42
N VAL A 159 6.77 -8.97 -3.54
CA VAL A 159 6.29 -8.44 -4.84
C VAL A 159 7.03 -7.16 -5.22
N LEU A 160 8.33 -7.28 -5.52
CA LEU A 160 9.26 -6.15 -5.66
C LEU A 160 8.83 -5.09 -6.67
N ARG A 161 8.41 -5.50 -7.86
CA ARG A 161 8.00 -4.59 -8.94
C ARG A 161 6.77 -3.76 -8.57
N GLN A 162 5.78 -4.44 -8.01
CA GLN A 162 4.56 -3.77 -7.53
C GLN A 162 4.88 -2.87 -6.35
N GLY A 163 5.85 -3.22 -5.49
CA GLY A 163 6.33 -2.38 -4.39
C GLY A 163 6.86 -1.04 -4.86
N LEU A 164 7.72 -1.04 -5.89
CA LEU A 164 8.23 0.18 -6.52
C LEU A 164 7.10 1.01 -7.13
N ALA A 165 6.17 0.36 -7.82
CA ALA A 165 5.02 1.03 -8.42
C ALA A 165 4.09 1.65 -7.37
N ILE A 166 3.78 0.94 -6.27
CA ILE A 166 2.98 1.48 -5.14
C ILE A 166 3.71 2.65 -4.49
N THR A 167 5.03 2.58 -4.35
CA THR A 167 5.84 3.69 -3.82
C THR A 167 5.66 4.94 -4.67
N MET A 168 5.71 4.84 -6.00
CA MET A 168 5.45 5.97 -6.90
C MET A 168 4.01 6.49 -6.77
N VAL A 169 3.03 5.63 -6.62
CA VAL A 169 1.62 6.02 -6.41
C VAL A 169 1.44 6.76 -5.07
N ILE A 170 2.12 6.32 -4.01
CA ILE A 170 2.11 7.03 -2.72
C ILE A 170 2.72 8.43 -2.88
N VAL A 171 3.85 8.55 -3.59
CA VAL A 171 4.43 9.86 -3.93
C VAL A 171 3.42 10.72 -4.67
N ALA A 172 2.73 10.16 -5.66
CA ALA A 172 1.68 10.86 -6.41
C ALA A 172 0.56 11.38 -5.48
N TYR A 173 0.08 10.56 -4.57
CA TYR A 173 -0.93 10.96 -3.58
C TYR A 173 -0.46 12.09 -2.66
N CYS A 174 0.81 12.10 -2.27
CA CYS A 174 1.37 13.16 -1.44
C CYS A 174 1.47 14.50 -2.19
N VAL A 175 1.80 14.50 -3.47
CA VAL A 175 1.96 15.73 -4.26
C VAL A 175 0.66 16.22 -4.92
N LEU A 176 -0.43 15.46 -4.81
CA LEU A 176 -1.68 15.67 -5.55
C LEU A 176 -2.28 17.06 -5.32
N ASP A 177 -2.29 17.56 -4.08
CA ASP A 177 -2.82 18.90 -3.75
C ASP A 177 -1.98 20.04 -4.31
N LYS A 178 -0.68 19.79 -4.50
CA LYS A 178 0.25 20.81 -4.99
C LYS A 178 0.26 20.88 -6.51
N SER A 179 0.21 19.71 -7.15
CA SER A 179 0.26 19.60 -8.60
C SER A 179 -0.31 18.28 -9.09
N ARG A 180 -1.49 18.34 -9.69
CA ARG A 180 -2.08 17.18 -10.36
C ARG A 180 -1.19 16.63 -11.49
N LYS A 181 -0.51 17.52 -12.23
CA LYS A 181 0.41 17.10 -13.31
C LYS A 181 1.54 16.25 -12.76
N ASN A 182 2.16 16.67 -11.65
CA ASN A 182 3.21 15.90 -11.01
C ASN A 182 2.68 14.56 -10.44
N ALA A 183 1.48 14.57 -9.87
CA ALA A 183 0.85 13.34 -9.40
C ALA A 183 0.63 12.34 -10.54
N LEU A 184 0.11 12.77 -11.68
CA LEU A 184 -0.04 11.96 -12.88
C LEU A 184 1.31 11.46 -13.39
N LEU A 185 2.36 12.32 -13.38
CA LEU A 185 3.71 11.91 -13.77
C LEU A 185 4.25 10.79 -12.87
N PHE A 186 4.10 10.91 -11.54
CA PHE A 186 4.54 9.84 -10.62
C PHE A 186 3.74 8.55 -10.79
N CYS A 187 2.41 8.63 -11.02
CA CYS A 187 1.64 7.44 -11.37
C CYS A 187 2.11 6.81 -12.68
N PHE A 188 2.41 7.62 -13.70
CA PHE A 188 2.97 7.13 -14.97
C PHE A 188 4.32 6.44 -14.75
N LEU A 189 5.23 7.02 -13.97
CA LEU A 189 6.48 6.35 -13.58
C LEU A 189 6.20 5.02 -12.85
N GLY A 190 5.17 4.96 -12.02
CA GLY A 190 4.71 3.72 -11.41
C GLY A 190 4.33 2.64 -12.42
N THR A 191 3.68 3.02 -13.54
CA THR A 191 3.31 2.08 -14.61
C THR A 191 4.52 1.50 -15.32
N LEU A 192 5.61 2.23 -15.40
CA LEU A 192 6.87 1.76 -15.98
C LEU A 192 7.62 0.75 -15.08
N PHE A 193 7.29 0.68 -13.78
CA PHE A 193 7.71 -0.41 -12.89
C PHE A 193 6.76 -1.61 -12.97
N HIS A 194 5.45 -1.33 -12.95
CA HIS A 194 4.41 -2.36 -12.99
C HIS A 194 3.12 -1.80 -13.60
N GLU A 195 2.69 -2.41 -14.69
CA GLU A 195 1.54 -1.96 -15.50
C GLU A 195 0.25 -1.76 -14.69
N SER A 196 0.01 -2.55 -13.64
CA SER A 196 -1.19 -2.41 -12.81
C SER A 196 -1.36 -1.04 -12.13
N ALA A 197 -0.30 -0.21 -12.05
CA ALA A 197 -0.39 1.15 -11.52
C ALA A 197 -1.25 2.11 -12.39
N TRP A 198 -1.61 1.70 -13.63
CA TRP A 198 -2.55 2.44 -14.47
C TRP A 198 -3.88 2.73 -13.77
N ILE A 199 -4.31 1.86 -12.86
CA ILE A 199 -5.56 2.08 -12.12
C ILE A 199 -5.50 3.37 -11.29
N ALA A 200 -4.39 3.65 -10.60
CA ALA A 200 -4.22 4.87 -9.82
C ALA A 200 -4.14 6.11 -10.73
N PHE A 201 -3.44 6.01 -11.87
CA PHE A 201 -3.37 7.07 -12.87
C PHE A 201 -4.76 7.44 -13.38
N LEU A 202 -5.56 6.46 -13.78
CA LEU A 202 -6.92 6.67 -14.28
C LEU A 202 -7.84 7.24 -13.19
N CYS A 203 -7.72 6.78 -11.95
CA CYS A 203 -8.51 7.33 -10.84
C CYS A 203 -8.18 8.81 -10.57
N ILE A 204 -6.90 9.20 -10.58
CA ILE A 204 -6.53 10.62 -10.44
C ILE A 204 -7.04 11.43 -11.65
N LEU A 205 -6.91 10.88 -12.85
CA LEU A 205 -7.32 11.56 -14.07
C LEU A 205 -8.85 11.78 -14.14
N THR A 206 -9.64 10.83 -13.66
CA THR A 206 -11.10 10.87 -13.84
C THR A 206 -11.85 11.36 -12.61
N LEU A 207 -11.41 11.03 -11.41
CA LEU A 207 -12.18 11.20 -10.17
C LEU A 207 -11.75 12.42 -9.36
N TYR A 208 -10.47 12.82 -9.38
CA TYR A 208 -9.95 13.84 -8.46
C TYR A 208 -10.60 15.23 -8.62
N ASN A 209 -10.96 15.64 -9.84
CA ASN A 209 -11.55 16.96 -10.08
C ASN A 209 -13.09 16.96 -10.03
N ARG A 210 -13.70 15.80 -9.93
CA ARG A 210 -15.14 15.74 -9.81
C ARG A 210 -15.50 15.98 -8.34
N LYS A 211 -16.33 16.97 -8.08
CA LYS A 211 -16.99 17.15 -6.77
C LYS A 211 -17.93 15.96 -6.50
N PHE A 212 -17.35 14.78 -6.38
CA PHE A 212 -18.09 13.56 -6.12
C PHE A 212 -18.32 13.47 -4.62
N ILE A 213 -19.32 14.17 -4.14
CA ILE A 213 -19.75 14.04 -2.75
C ILE A 213 -20.54 12.74 -2.64
N LEU A 214 -19.87 11.69 -2.25
CA LEU A 214 -20.55 10.42 -1.95
C LEU A 214 -21.41 10.62 -0.73
N LYS A 215 -22.75 10.52 -0.84
CA LYS A 215 -23.64 10.62 0.30
C LYS A 215 -23.36 9.46 1.27
N ARG A 216 -23.36 9.72 2.59
CA ARG A 216 -23.09 8.71 3.64
C ARG A 216 -23.86 7.40 3.40
N ARG A 217 -25.15 7.48 3.13
CA ARG A 217 -26.00 6.29 2.90
C ARG A 217 -25.53 5.48 1.70
N MET A 218 -25.12 6.13 0.60
CA MET A 218 -24.57 5.45 -0.58
C MET A 218 -23.22 4.81 -0.27
N ALA A 219 -22.33 5.52 0.43
CA ALA A 219 -21.02 4.98 0.81
C ALA A 219 -21.18 3.70 1.66
N LEU A 220 -22.04 3.76 2.70
CA LEU A 220 -22.32 2.60 3.54
C LEU A 220 -22.97 1.47 2.76
N PHE A 221 -23.92 1.78 1.88
CA PHE A 221 -24.56 0.78 1.05
C PHE A 221 -23.57 0.06 0.13
N VAL A 222 -22.68 0.81 -0.55
CA VAL A 222 -21.66 0.22 -1.44
C VAL A 222 -20.69 -0.68 -0.65
N VAL A 223 -20.22 -0.22 0.53
CA VAL A 223 -19.33 -1.02 1.38
C VAL A 223 -20.02 -2.29 1.88
N LEU A 224 -21.28 -2.21 2.33
CA LEU A 224 -22.06 -3.37 2.76
C LEU A 224 -22.35 -4.35 1.63
N LEU A 225 -22.73 -3.84 0.46
CA LEU A 225 -22.94 -4.66 -0.73
C LEU A 225 -21.66 -5.38 -1.15
N ALA A 226 -20.54 -4.66 -1.21
CA ALA A 226 -19.24 -5.25 -1.53
C ALA A 226 -18.83 -6.32 -0.52
N PHE A 227 -19.05 -6.08 0.77
CA PHE A 227 -18.81 -7.06 1.83
C PHE A 227 -19.69 -8.30 1.69
N PHE A 228 -20.97 -8.11 1.40
CA PHE A 228 -21.90 -9.22 1.14
C PHE A 228 -21.45 -10.06 -0.05
N LEU A 229 -21.10 -9.42 -1.16
CA LEU A 229 -20.59 -10.11 -2.36
C LEU A 229 -19.29 -10.87 -2.08
N TYR A 230 -18.42 -10.30 -1.23
CA TYR A 230 -17.18 -10.94 -0.80
C TYR A 230 -17.44 -12.22 0.03
N ILE A 231 -18.33 -12.14 1.05
CA ILE A 231 -18.62 -13.29 1.94
C ILE A 231 -19.37 -14.39 1.21
N THR A 232 -20.32 -14.03 0.34
CA THR A 232 -21.14 -15.01 -0.38
C THR A 232 -20.42 -15.62 -1.57
N HIS A 233 -19.22 -15.16 -1.90
CA HIS A 233 -18.52 -15.56 -3.13
C HIS A 233 -19.41 -15.45 -4.39
N PHE A 234 -20.35 -14.49 -4.38
CA PHE A 234 -21.34 -14.33 -5.44
C PHE A 234 -20.70 -14.26 -6.82
N THR A 235 -19.59 -13.53 -6.92
CA THR A 235 -18.89 -13.37 -8.19
C THR A 235 -18.28 -14.68 -8.68
N THR A 236 -17.75 -15.48 -7.76
CA THR A 236 -17.18 -16.80 -8.08
C THR A 236 -18.24 -17.75 -8.62
N ILE A 237 -19.44 -17.70 -8.03
CA ILE A 237 -20.53 -18.63 -8.37
C ILE A 237 -21.26 -18.19 -9.65
N PHE A 238 -21.52 -16.89 -9.84
CA PHE A 238 -22.37 -16.41 -10.92
C PHE A 238 -21.62 -15.68 -12.04
N VAL A 239 -20.66 -14.84 -11.71
CA VAL A 239 -19.96 -14.01 -12.71
C VAL A 239 -18.82 -14.78 -13.36
N PHE A 240 -18.14 -15.62 -12.62
CA PHE A 240 -16.97 -16.35 -13.07
C PHE A 240 -17.28 -17.34 -14.21
N PRO A 241 -18.33 -18.17 -14.17
CA PRO A 241 -18.67 -19.06 -15.29
C PRO A 241 -18.95 -18.28 -16.59
N VAL A 242 -19.62 -17.12 -16.48
CA VAL A 242 -19.91 -16.25 -17.64
C VAL A 242 -18.60 -15.63 -18.17
N LEU A 243 -17.73 -15.15 -17.29
CA LEU A 243 -16.45 -14.57 -17.68
C LEU A 243 -15.52 -15.61 -18.32
N ASN A 244 -15.50 -16.83 -17.79
CA ASN A 244 -14.73 -17.93 -18.34
C ASN A 244 -15.26 -18.37 -19.72
N ALA A 245 -16.58 -18.40 -19.91
CA ALA A 245 -17.19 -18.66 -21.21
C ALA A 245 -16.81 -17.57 -22.23
N LEU A 246 -16.87 -16.30 -21.85
CA LEU A 246 -16.44 -15.16 -22.69
C LEU A 246 -14.95 -15.22 -23.02
N LEU A 247 -14.08 -15.50 -22.05
CA LEU A 247 -12.64 -15.64 -22.27
C LEU A 247 -12.31 -16.80 -23.19
N ASN A 248 -13.03 -17.92 -23.08
CA ASN A 248 -12.89 -19.06 -23.98
C ASN A 248 -13.30 -18.72 -25.42
N ILE A 249 -14.33 -17.88 -25.59
CA ILE A 249 -14.71 -17.38 -26.92
C ILE A 249 -13.64 -16.44 -27.48
N LEU A 250 -13.11 -15.51 -26.66
CA LEU A 250 -12.06 -14.59 -27.07
C LEU A 250 -10.73 -15.30 -27.36
N ASN A 251 -10.41 -16.38 -26.64
CA ASN A 251 -9.23 -17.22 -26.93
C ASN A 251 -9.30 -17.91 -28.30
N LYS A 252 -10.48 -18.18 -28.80
CA LYS A 252 -10.66 -18.73 -30.16
C LYS A 252 -10.33 -17.70 -31.25
N ILE A 253 -10.41 -16.41 -30.90
CA ILE A 253 -10.19 -15.30 -31.82
C ILE A 253 -8.71 -14.86 -31.83
N ASP A 254 -8.04 -14.86 -30.63
CA ASP A 254 -6.64 -14.47 -30.53
C ASP A 254 -5.94 -15.29 -29.42
N ALA A 255 -5.27 -16.36 -29.84
CA ALA A 255 -4.89 -17.48 -28.97
C ALA A 255 -3.84 -17.18 -27.90
N PHE A 256 -3.11 -16.05 -27.93
CA PHE A 256 -1.88 -15.95 -27.13
C PHE A 256 -1.98 -15.05 -25.88
N THR A 257 -2.78 -14.02 -25.90
CA THR A 257 -2.77 -12.98 -24.84
C THR A 257 -3.68 -13.34 -23.66
N PHE A 258 -4.78 -14.04 -23.90
CA PHE A 258 -5.81 -14.35 -22.89
C PHE A 258 -5.55 -15.62 -22.09
N HIS A 259 -4.77 -16.56 -22.61
CA HIS A 259 -4.46 -17.83 -21.94
C HIS A 259 -3.82 -17.63 -20.56
N LYS A 260 -2.92 -16.66 -20.42
CA LYS A 260 -2.29 -16.31 -19.14
C LYS A 260 -3.31 -15.86 -18.08
N TYR A 261 -4.32 -15.11 -18.47
CA TYR A 261 -5.37 -14.67 -17.56
C TYR A 261 -6.32 -15.81 -17.17
N ILE A 262 -6.60 -16.74 -18.07
CA ILE A 262 -7.41 -17.95 -17.78
C ILE A 262 -6.70 -18.81 -16.74
N LEU A 263 -5.41 -19.08 -16.88
CA LEU A 263 -4.63 -19.84 -15.89
C LEU A 263 -4.65 -19.16 -14.50
N TYR A 264 -4.51 -17.83 -14.44
CA TYR A 264 -4.64 -17.09 -13.19
C TYR A 264 -6.05 -17.20 -12.57
N PHE A 265 -7.07 -17.32 -13.38
CA PHE A 265 -8.43 -17.53 -12.92
C PHE A 265 -8.62 -18.95 -12.38
N GLU A 266 -8.13 -19.96 -13.08
CA GLU A 266 -8.27 -21.37 -12.71
C GLU A 266 -7.50 -21.72 -11.43
N GLU A 267 -6.28 -21.24 -11.25
CA GLU A 267 -5.48 -21.47 -10.04
C GLU A 267 -6.12 -20.86 -8.78
N ASN A 268 -6.84 -19.77 -8.88
CA ASN A 268 -7.43 -19.07 -7.73
C ASN A 268 -8.83 -19.56 -7.34
N ILE A 269 -9.54 -20.30 -8.21
CA ILE A 269 -10.86 -20.86 -7.89
C ILE A 269 -10.79 -21.87 -6.73
N LEU A 270 -9.68 -22.58 -6.58
CA LEU A 270 -9.49 -23.61 -5.58
C LEU A 270 -9.34 -23.06 -4.15
N SER A 271 -9.10 -21.77 -3.96
CA SER A 271 -8.93 -21.13 -2.66
C SER A 271 -10.14 -20.29 -2.23
N ASN A 272 -11.33 -20.88 -2.18
CA ASN A 272 -12.57 -20.24 -1.68
C ASN A 272 -12.51 -19.88 -0.17
N LYS A 273 -11.33 -19.51 0.36
CA LYS A 273 -11.18 -19.13 1.75
C LYS A 273 -11.41 -17.63 1.92
N ILE A 274 -12.39 -17.30 2.77
CA ILE A 274 -12.56 -15.93 3.24
C ILE A 274 -11.28 -15.50 3.98
N SER A 275 -10.59 -14.51 3.43
CA SER A 275 -9.42 -13.94 4.10
C SER A 275 -9.88 -13.02 5.22
N LEU A 276 -9.48 -13.32 6.46
CA LEU A 276 -9.72 -12.46 7.62
C LEU A 276 -9.20 -11.04 7.40
N LEU A 277 -8.18 -10.90 6.58
CA LEU A 277 -7.58 -9.61 6.22
C LEU A 277 -8.59 -8.70 5.50
N TYR A 278 -9.30 -9.22 4.49
CA TYR A 278 -10.30 -8.41 3.78
C TYR A 278 -11.52 -8.10 4.63
N VAL A 279 -11.95 -9.04 5.49
CA VAL A 279 -13.00 -8.76 6.48
C VAL A 279 -12.60 -7.55 7.33
N LEU A 280 -11.35 -7.53 7.80
CA LEU A 280 -10.81 -6.42 8.58
C LEU A 280 -10.80 -5.11 7.77
N TYR A 281 -10.45 -5.15 6.49
CA TYR A 281 -10.46 -3.97 5.63
C TYR A 281 -11.87 -3.40 5.46
N TYR A 282 -12.88 -4.25 5.30
CA TYR A 282 -14.28 -3.79 5.26
C TYR A 282 -14.71 -3.14 6.58
N LEU A 283 -14.37 -3.75 7.73
CA LEU A 283 -14.69 -3.18 9.05
C LEU A 283 -14.02 -1.84 9.28
N ILE A 284 -12.74 -1.70 8.93
CA ILE A 284 -12.01 -0.43 9.00
C ILE A 284 -12.69 0.62 8.12
N THR A 285 -13.02 0.27 6.89
CA THR A 285 -13.65 1.21 5.95
C THR A 285 -15.04 1.62 6.42
N PHE A 286 -15.82 0.69 6.96
CA PHE A 286 -17.10 1.00 7.57
C PHE A 286 -16.95 1.99 8.72
N GLY A 287 -15.98 1.77 9.60
CA GLY A 287 -15.63 2.70 10.67
C GLY A 287 -15.22 4.08 10.14
N LEU A 288 -14.35 4.15 9.12
CA LEU A 288 -13.92 5.40 8.50
C LEU A 288 -15.11 6.18 7.91
N VAL A 289 -16.00 5.53 7.16
CA VAL A 289 -17.20 6.14 6.61
C VAL A 289 -18.10 6.65 7.74
N TYR A 290 -18.33 5.84 8.78
CA TYR A 290 -19.17 6.23 9.92
C TYR A 290 -18.62 7.46 10.65
N PHE A 291 -17.34 7.44 11.06
CA PHE A 291 -16.72 8.54 11.81
C PHE A 291 -16.63 9.82 10.98
N ARG A 292 -16.33 9.70 9.70
CA ARG A 292 -16.20 10.85 8.84
C ARG A 292 -17.52 11.61 8.70
N TYR A 293 -18.60 10.92 8.45
CA TYR A 293 -19.90 11.57 8.26
C TYR A 293 -20.56 12.03 9.55
N LYS A 294 -20.21 11.43 10.69
CA LYS A 294 -20.70 11.88 12.01
C LYS A 294 -20.16 13.27 12.38
N ASN A 295 -18.95 13.60 11.92
CA ASN A 295 -18.25 14.85 12.26
C ASN A 295 -18.36 15.93 11.17
N ARG A 296 -19.25 15.74 10.18
CA ARG A 296 -19.36 16.60 9.00
C ARG A 296 -19.89 18.02 9.32
N ASP A 297 -20.64 18.18 10.39
CA ASP A 297 -21.36 19.43 10.66
C ASP A 297 -20.47 20.62 11.01
N ASN A 298 -19.15 20.44 11.18
CA ASN A 298 -18.28 21.50 11.69
C ASN A 298 -17.02 21.84 10.87
N LYS A 299 -16.72 21.21 9.72
CA LYS A 299 -15.52 21.56 8.94
C LYS A 299 -15.68 21.28 7.45
N THR A 300 -15.17 22.20 6.65
CA THR A 300 -14.87 21.97 5.22
C THR A 300 -14.01 20.72 5.09
N ILE A 301 -14.59 19.69 4.49
CA ILE A 301 -13.89 18.43 4.22
C ILE A 301 -12.88 18.72 3.11
N GLU A 302 -11.61 18.40 3.33
CA GLU A 302 -10.61 18.55 2.29
C GLU A 302 -10.92 17.61 1.13
N MET A 303 -10.90 18.13 -0.09
CA MET A 303 -11.20 17.38 -1.32
C MET A 303 -10.35 16.10 -1.45
N LYS A 304 -9.12 16.14 -0.97
CA LYS A 304 -8.17 15.02 -0.96
C LYS A 304 -8.64 13.87 -0.07
N GLU A 305 -9.17 14.16 1.10
CA GLU A 305 -9.65 13.12 2.00
C GLU A 305 -10.90 12.43 1.44
N GLU A 306 -11.80 13.17 0.79
CA GLU A 306 -12.95 12.58 0.11
C GLU A 306 -12.53 11.69 -1.05
N PHE A 307 -11.54 12.14 -1.81
CA PHE A 307 -10.96 11.36 -2.89
C PHE A 307 -10.34 10.06 -2.36
N PHE A 308 -9.56 10.10 -1.28
CA PHE A 308 -8.98 8.89 -0.70
C PHE A 308 -10.03 7.92 -0.15
N LEU A 309 -11.07 8.44 0.48
CA LEU A 309 -12.19 7.60 0.93
C LEU A 309 -12.91 6.95 -0.27
N LEU A 310 -13.11 7.68 -1.35
CA LEU A 310 -13.66 7.15 -2.60
C LEU A 310 -12.78 6.05 -3.19
N LEU A 311 -11.45 6.27 -3.27
CA LEU A 311 -10.51 5.25 -3.74
C LEU A 311 -10.58 3.97 -2.91
N ASN A 312 -10.64 4.10 -1.59
CA ASN A 312 -10.76 2.95 -0.69
C ASN A 312 -12.06 2.19 -0.91
N ILE A 313 -13.19 2.88 -1.06
CA ILE A 313 -14.49 2.26 -1.33
C ILE A 313 -14.48 1.55 -2.68
N VAL A 314 -13.93 2.17 -3.72
CA VAL A 314 -13.78 1.57 -5.05
C VAL A 314 -12.88 0.34 -4.99
N GLY A 315 -11.75 0.43 -4.29
CA GLY A 315 -10.85 -0.71 -4.10
C GLY A 315 -11.57 -1.90 -3.45
N LEU A 316 -12.31 -1.67 -2.36
CA LEU A 316 -13.06 -2.73 -1.69
C LEU A 316 -14.26 -3.25 -2.52
N ALA A 317 -14.88 -2.39 -3.33
CA ALA A 317 -15.90 -2.85 -4.28
C ALA A 317 -15.27 -3.83 -5.29
N ILE A 318 -14.08 -3.52 -5.81
CA ILE A 318 -13.36 -4.44 -6.71
C ILE A 318 -13.03 -5.76 -5.98
N VAL A 319 -12.60 -5.74 -4.71
CA VAL A 319 -12.39 -6.96 -3.92
C VAL A 319 -13.68 -7.78 -3.79
N GLY A 320 -14.80 -7.13 -3.48
CA GLY A 320 -16.09 -7.81 -3.35
C GLY A 320 -16.55 -8.49 -4.64
N PHE A 321 -16.38 -7.78 -5.76
CA PHE A 321 -16.78 -8.31 -7.07
C PHE A 321 -15.82 -9.35 -7.66
N PHE A 322 -14.51 -9.23 -7.38
CA PHE A 322 -13.48 -10.03 -8.04
C PHE A 322 -12.63 -10.82 -7.04
N SER A 323 -13.21 -11.23 -5.90
CA SER A 323 -12.50 -11.95 -4.84
C SER A 323 -11.79 -13.21 -5.31
N ALA A 324 -12.33 -13.90 -6.30
CA ALA A 324 -11.72 -15.09 -6.92
C ALA A 324 -10.60 -14.78 -7.91
N ALA A 325 -10.49 -13.54 -8.38
CA ALA A 325 -9.50 -13.14 -9.37
C ALA A 325 -8.30 -12.42 -8.70
N GLY A 326 -7.38 -13.18 -8.14
CA GLY A 326 -6.25 -12.65 -7.36
C GLY A 326 -5.44 -11.55 -8.07
N ALA A 327 -5.30 -11.65 -9.41
CA ALA A 327 -4.63 -10.61 -10.20
C ALA A 327 -5.40 -9.27 -10.17
N ILE A 328 -6.72 -9.30 -10.25
CA ILE A 328 -7.58 -8.09 -10.18
C ILE A 328 -7.59 -7.53 -8.76
N VAL A 329 -7.64 -8.41 -7.76
CA VAL A 329 -7.57 -8.01 -6.35
C VAL A 329 -6.26 -7.27 -6.05
N ARG A 330 -5.14 -7.65 -6.65
CA ARG A 330 -3.85 -6.92 -6.50
C ARG A 330 -3.91 -5.47 -7.01
N LEU A 331 -4.79 -5.15 -7.97
CA LEU A 331 -4.99 -3.77 -8.42
C LEU A 331 -5.52 -2.86 -7.30
N THR A 332 -6.28 -3.43 -6.37
CA THR A 332 -6.90 -2.67 -5.29
C THR A 332 -5.87 -2.10 -4.31
N GLU A 333 -4.71 -2.71 -4.19
CA GLU A 333 -3.64 -2.25 -3.30
C GLU A 333 -3.19 -0.81 -3.62
N TYR A 334 -3.20 -0.43 -4.89
CA TYR A 334 -2.92 0.96 -5.29
C TYR A 334 -3.97 1.94 -4.78
N LEU A 335 -5.22 1.51 -4.66
CA LEU A 335 -6.35 2.32 -4.21
C LEU A 335 -6.46 2.33 -2.69
N VAL A 336 -6.28 1.18 -2.06
CA VAL A 336 -6.41 1.01 -0.60
C VAL A 336 -5.20 1.53 0.16
N SER A 337 -4.03 1.63 -0.46
CA SER A 337 -2.79 2.14 0.18
C SER A 337 -2.98 3.52 0.84
N CYS A 338 -3.79 4.40 0.24
CA CYS A 338 -4.10 5.71 0.82
C CYS A 338 -4.83 5.62 2.17
N THR A 339 -5.52 4.53 2.45
CA THR A 339 -6.25 4.29 3.71
C THR A 339 -5.28 4.20 4.88
N TYR A 340 -4.22 3.42 4.73
CA TYR A 340 -3.24 3.21 5.80
C TYR A 340 -2.36 4.42 6.04
N ILE A 341 -2.03 5.14 4.97
CA ILE A 341 -1.08 6.23 5.02
C ILE A 341 -1.76 7.55 5.41
N PHE A 342 -3.01 7.76 5.00
CA PHE A 342 -3.67 9.05 5.17
C PHE A 342 -4.94 8.98 6.01
N LEU A 343 -5.89 8.08 5.71
CA LEU A 343 -7.20 8.10 6.33
C LEU A 343 -7.19 7.60 7.79
N ILE A 344 -6.55 6.46 8.05
CA ILE A 344 -6.46 5.90 9.41
C ILE A 344 -5.67 6.82 10.33
N PRO A 345 -4.45 7.30 9.97
CA PRO A 345 -3.70 8.20 10.83
C PRO A 345 -4.46 9.48 11.20
N GLU A 346 -5.18 10.05 10.24
CA GLU A 346 -5.98 11.25 10.50
C GLU A 346 -7.15 10.96 11.43
N CYS A 347 -7.87 9.85 11.24
CA CYS A 347 -8.92 9.43 12.16
C CYS A 347 -8.38 9.19 13.58
N LEU A 348 -7.24 8.52 13.69
CA LEU A 348 -6.59 8.26 14.97
C LEU A 348 -6.16 9.55 15.67
N ASN A 349 -5.60 10.51 14.93
CA ASN A 349 -5.23 11.82 15.46
C ASN A 349 -6.44 12.58 16.05
N ARG A 350 -7.59 12.51 15.37
CA ARG A 350 -8.85 13.13 15.86
C ARG A 350 -9.39 12.46 17.13
N ILE A 351 -9.21 11.14 17.27
CA ILE A 351 -9.63 10.37 18.45
C ILE A 351 -8.66 10.62 19.61
N THR A 352 -7.36 10.67 19.36
CA THR A 352 -6.31 10.83 20.39
C THR A 352 -6.26 12.22 21.02
N SER A 353 -6.91 13.21 20.43
CA SER A 353 -7.02 14.53 21.05
C SER A 353 -7.77 14.52 22.40
N ARG A 354 -8.48 13.42 22.73
CA ARG A 354 -9.10 13.17 24.06
C ARG A 354 -8.16 12.28 24.89
N ASN A 355 -7.70 12.80 26.01
CA ASN A 355 -6.55 12.35 26.83
C ASN A 355 -6.35 10.84 27.13
N ASN A 356 -7.35 9.99 27.08
CA ASN A 356 -7.24 8.57 27.48
C ASN A 356 -7.17 7.59 26.29
N SER A 357 -7.23 8.08 25.05
CA SER A 357 -7.38 7.22 23.88
C SER A 357 -6.06 6.79 23.23
N LYS A 358 -4.92 7.40 23.60
CA LYS A 358 -3.61 7.11 22.98
C LYS A 358 -3.18 5.66 23.17
N PHE A 359 -3.37 5.15 24.40
CA PHE A 359 -3.03 3.77 24.73
C PHE A 359 -3.91 2.76 23.98
N ILE A 360 -5.22 3.03 23.92
CA ILE A 360 -6.19 2.20 23.19
C ILE A 360 -5.85 2.17 21.70
N VAL A 361 -5.52 3.33 21.13
CA VAL A 361 -5.10 3.43 19.72
C VAL A 361 -3.83 2.66 19.45
N ALA A 362 -2.82 2.76 20.31
CA ALA A 362 -1.58 2.01 20.16
C ALA A 362 -1.83 0.50 20.22
N ILE A 363 -2.70 0.03 21.12
CA ILE A 363 -3.11 -1.38 21.20
C ILE A 363 -3.83 -1.81 19.92
N ILE A 364 -4.75 -1.01 19.39
CA ILE A 364 -5.47 -1.32 18.15
C ILE A 364 -4.49 -1.43 16.98
N ILE A 365 -3.58 -0.46 16.83
CA ILE A 365 -2.55 -0.50 15.79
C ILE A 365 -1.69 -1.76 15.96
N PHE A 366 -1.30 -2.10 17.20
CA PHE A 366 -0.50 -3.29 17.47
C PHE A 366 -1.23 -4.57 17.06
N ILE A 367 -2.47 -4.75 17.49
CA ILE A 367 -3.26 -5.94 17.16
C ILE A 367 -3.46 -6.05 15.64
N LEU A 368 -3.86 -4.98 14.98
CA LEU A 368 -4.11 -4.95 13.54
C LEU A 368 -2.85 -5.30 12.75
N THR A 369 -1.73 -4.69 13.11
CA THR A 369 -0.45 -4.92 12.41
C THR A 369 0.13 -6.29 12.72
N TYR A 370 0.01 -6.80 13.95
CA TYR A 370 0.42 -8.14 14.30
C TYR A 370 -0.35 -9.19 13.48
N LEU A 371 -1.68 -9.06 13.43
CA LEU A 371 -2.54 -9.96 12.66
C LEU A 371 -2.19 -9.92 11.16
N HIS A 372 -1.99 -8.72 10.61
CA HIS A 372 -1.63 -8.53 9.22
C HIS A 372 -0.26 -9.16 8.89
N LEU A 373 0.77 -8.87 9.68
CA LEU A 373 2.10 -9.45 9.48
C LEU A 373 2.11 -10.95 9.64
N LYS A 374 1.35 -11.51 10.60
CA LYS A 374 1.22 -12.96 10.76
C LYS A 374 0.61 -13.62 9.53
N ILE A 375 -0.38 -13.00 8.90
CA ILE A 375 -1.05 -13.54 7.71
C ILE A 375 -0.14 -13.45 6.48
N ILE A 376 0.53 -12.31 6.29
CA ILE A 376 1.32 -12.05 5.07
C ILE A 376 2.70 -12.69 5.11
N LEU A 377 3.39 -12.64 6.26
CA LEU A 377 4.75 -13.15 6.39
C LEU A 377 4.81 -14.60 6.87
N GLY A 378 3.67 -15.20 7.24
CA GLY A 378 3.60 -16.61 7.64
C GLY A 378 4.20 -17.60 6.63
N PRO A 379 4.03 -17.39 5.31
CA PRO A 379 4.64 -18.23 4.28
C PRO A 379 6.12 -17.94 4.03
N VAL A 380 6.67 -16.85 4.55
CA VAL A 380 8.08 -16.47 4.33
C VAL A 380 8.93 -17.06 5.45
N ASP A 381 9.61 -18.16 5.12
CA ASP A 381 10.63 -18.72 6.00
C ASP A 381 11.86 -17.81 5.93
N PHE A 382 12.09 -17.06 6.99
CA PHE A 382 13.36 -16.36 7.16
C PHE A 382 14.41 -17.36 7.65
N ILE A 383 15.57 -17.35 7.02
CA ILE A 383 16.75 -18.06 7.55
C ILE A 383 17.25 -17.24 8.74
N PHE A 384 16.97 -17.71 9.94
CA PHE A 384 17.78 -17.47 11.14
C PHE A 384 17.76 -18.73 11.98
#